data_95a0d7a89aa4e0539e5a13c142203925
#
_entry.id   95a0d7a89aa4e0539e5a13c142203925
#
_cell.length_a   1.000
_cell.length_b   1.000
_cell.length_c   1.000
_cell.angle_alpha   90.00
_cell.angle_beta   90.00
_cell.angle_gamma   90.00
#
_symmetry.space_group_name_H-M   'P 1'
#
loop_
_entity.id
_entity.type
_entity.pdbx_description
1 polymer ?
#
loop_
_entity_poly.entity_id
_entity_poly.type
_entity_poly.pdbx_seq_one_letter_code
_entity_poly.pdbx_strand_id
1 'polypeptide(L)'
;MTHHSRPNAPTQFLDTADYSARDANVRCLSYAVVRKLAGLPQDLFADYWRDVLGPLCARLPGISYYAQHHFSRDHWANLWPLPDGVRRMDVVLDGAAEIGFADIDGMSGYAKASPVLFADVFHLFEHIVAYNLPRGADTLVDREPDGIPNGPDQLHRLHLHLNGGSGEGFRPWLSEWARQLASAPAVRKLRLHLPEQYDNAHPAPPSPHGDHQVSEDRKDIGVIEIGFASALTAREFCESETYRATIEDQGRHLCSVGAFLVTGVYTYVRGGLLTTAGLRGSRAAELIEKIGAVNQKREEVAHLFAQGPHQQHHSN
;
A
#
# COMPACT_ATOMS: atom_id res chain seq x y z
N MET A 1 -36.05 43.35 1.83
CA MET A 1 -34.67 42.77 1.99
C MET A 1 -34.67 41.46 1.24
N THR A 2 -34.17 41.50 0.01
CA THR A 2 -34.16 40.35 -0.91
C THR A 2 -32.80 39.66 -0.79
N HIS A 3 -32.79 38.45 -0.22
CA HIS A 3 -31.62 37.59 -0.20
C HIS A 3 -31.34 37.08 -1.62
N HIS A 4 -30.27 37.56 -2.23
CA HIS A 4 -29.71 36.97 -3.45
C HIS A 4 -28.84 35.79 -3.05
N SER A 5 -29.37 34.58 -3.30
CA SER A 5 -28.57 33.36 -3.30
C SER A 5 -27.59 33.39 -4.48
N ARG A 6 -26.29 33.36 -4.18
CA ARG A 6 -25.26 33.19 -5.21
C ARG A 6 -25.35 31.73 -5.73
N PRO A 7 -25.34 31.51 -7.04
CA PRO A 7 -25.23 30.18 -7.58
C PRO A 7 -23.84 29.59 -7.22
N ASN A 8 -23.80 28.36 -6.68
CA ASN A 8 -22.59 27.59 -6.52
C ASN A 8 -21.95 27.42 -7.90
N ALA A 9 -20.76 27.99 -8.08
CA ALA A 9 -19.93 27.70 -9.23
C ALA A 9 -19.54 26.21 -9.19
N PRO A 10 -19.59 25.48 -10.32
CA PRO A 10 -19.09 24.12 -10.36
C PRO A 10 -17.63 24.13 -9.94
N THR A 11 -17.27 23.30 -8.98
CA THR A 11 -15.89 23.06 -8.57
C THR A 11 -15.14 22.57 -9.81
N GLN A 12 -14.42 23.44 -10.49
CA GLN A 12 -13.48 23.06 -11.53
C GLN A 12 -12.47 22.13 -10.85
N PHE A 13 -12.52 20.84 -11.20
CA PHE A 13 -11.46 19.91 -10.86
C PHE A 13 -10.18 20.45 -11.51
N LEU A 14 -9.32 21.06 -10.70
CA LEU A 14 -7.99 21.43 -11.12
C LEU A 14 -7.35 20.20 -11.72
N ASP A 15 -6.87 20.32 -12.95
CA ASP A 15 -6.11 19.31 -13.65
C ASP A 15 -4.86 19.03 -12.80
N THR A 16 -4.92 17.99 -11.96
CA THR A 16 -3.83 17.67 -11.04
C THR A 16 -2.71 17.03 -11.86
N ALA A 17 -1.49 17.52 -11.68
CA ALA A 17 -0.30 16.96 -12.31
C ALA A 17 -0.23 15.44 -12.06
N ASP A 18 0.25 14.71 -13.05
CA ASP A 18 0.50 13.28 -12.93
C ASP A 18 1.93 13.05 -12.43
N TYR A 19 2.03 12.37 -11.29
CA TYR A 19 3.28 12.06 -10.62
C TYR A 19 3.67 10.58 -10.78
N SER A 20 3.22 9.88 -11.82
CA SER A 20 3.48 8.45 -12.04
C SER A 20 4.97 8.07 -12.03
N ALA A 21 5.85 9.03 -12.37
CA ALA A 21 7.30 8.82 -12.34
C ALA A 21 7.97 9.02 -10.95
N ARG A 22 7.21 9.43 -9.90
CA ARG A 22 7.84 9.76 -8.59
C ARG A 22 8.58 8.61 -7.95
N ASP A 23 8.18 7.37 -8.21
CA ASP A 23 8.78 6.14 -7.68
C ASP A 23 9.54 5.34 -8.75
N ALA A 24 9.96 5.97 -9.84
CA ALA A 24 10.65 5.31 -10.95
C ALA A 24 12.01 4.68 -10.55
N ASN A 25 12.58 5.06 -9.40
CA ASN A 25 13.79 4.46 -8.85
C ASN A 25 13.53 3.16 -8.07
N VAL A 26 12.28 2.78 -7.83
CA VAL A 26 11.93 1.49 -7.19
C VAL A 26 11.95 0.40 -8.26
N ARG A 27 13.02 -0.41 -8.27
CA ARG A 27 13.26 -1.44 -9.30
C ARG A 27 12.80 -2.83 -8.90
N CYS A 28 12.74 -3.12 -7.61
CA CYS A 28 12.15 -4.33 -7.05
C CYS A 28 11.37 -3.98 -5.79
N LEU A 29 10.40 -4.81 -5.45
CA LEU A 29 9.46 -4.51 -4.39
C LEU A 29 9.00 -5.81 -3.71
N SER A 30 8.79 -5.75 -2.40
CA SER A 30 8.06 -6.74 -1.63
C SER A 30 6.69 -6.17 -1.29
N TYR A 31 5.63 -6.88 -1.68
CA TYR A 31 4.24 -6.57 -1.32
C TYR A 31 3.79 -7.55 -0.24
N ALA A 32 3.85 -7.13 1.01
CA ALA A 32 3.51 -7.97 2.16
C ALA A 32 2.08 -7.69 2.61
N VAL A 33 1.25 -8.74 2.68
CA VAL A 33 -0.11 -8.67 3.23
C VAL A 33 -0.16 -9.30 4.61
N VAL A 34 -0.96 -8.71 5.49
CA VAL A 34 -0.98 -9.08 6.90
C VAL A 34 -2.40 -9.26 7.42
N ARG A 35 -2.53 -10.21 8.37
CA ARG A 35 -3.68 -10.34 9.24
C ARG A 35 -3.20 -10.28 10.69
N LYS A 36 -3.84 -9.45 11.49
CA LYS A 36 -3.48 -9.27 12.91
C LYS A 36 -3.69 -10.54 13.72
N LEU A 37 -2.95 -10.68 14.79
CA LEU A 37 -3.09 -11.77 15.76
C LEU A 37 -4.52 -11.81 16.32
N ALA A 38 -5.10 -13.02 16.40
CA ALA A 38 -6.41 -13.23 16.98
C ALA A 38 -6.46 -12.72 18.44
N GLY A 39 -7.55 -12.05 18.79
CA GLY A 39 -7.72 -11.46 20.12
C GLY A 39 -7.03 -10.11 20.35
N LEU A 40 -6.10 -9.69 19.48
CA LEU A 40 -5.52 -8.34 19.56
C LEU A 40 -6.58 -7.29 19.17
N PRO A 41 -6.84 -6.23 19.99
CA PRO A 41 -7.73 -5.14 19.59
C PRO A 41 -7.28 -4.46 18.30
N GLN A 42 -8.24 -4.05 17.46
CA GLN A 42 -7.93 -3.49 16.12
C GLN A 42 -7.18 -2.17 16.18
N ASP A 43 -7.55 -1.31 17.12
CA ASP A 43 -6.89 -0.03 17.36
C ASP A 43 -5.45 -0.20 17.87
N LEU A 44 -5.25 -1.10 18.83
CA LEU A 44 -3.91 -1.42 19.33
C LEU A 44 -3.02 -2.01 18.24
N PHE A 45 -3.55 -2.91 17.42
CA PHE A 45 -2.85 -3.44 16.27
C PHE A 45 -2.42 -2.32 15.30
N ALA A 46 -3.38 -1.46 14.90
CA ALA A 46 -3.14 -0.38 13.96
C ALA A 46 -2.11 0.62 14.49
N ASP A 47 -2.21 1.00 15.78
CA ASP A 47 -1.31 1.94 16.41
C ASP A 47 0.11 1.37 16.53
N TYR A 48 0.26 0.12 16.96
CA TYR A 48 1.57 -0.51 17.09
C TYR A 48 2.25 -0.70 15.72
N TRP A 49 1.50 -1.22 14.73
CA TRP A 49 2.03 -1.42 13.38
C TRP A 49 2.49 -0.10 12.75
N ARG A 50 1.69 0.95 12.92
CA ARG A 50 1.94 2.28 12.40
C ARG A 50 3.07 3.02 13.13
N ASP A 51 3.05 3.06 14.46
CA ASP A 51 3.90 3.97 15.23
C ASP A 51 5.13 3.32 15.85
N VAL A 52 5.18 2.00 15.92
CA VAL A 52 6.31 1.25 16.49
C VAL A 52 7.01 0.43 15.43
N LEU A 53 6.34 -0.54 14.82
CA LEU A 53 6.97 -1.44 13.84
C LEU A 53 7.31 -0.71 12.53
N GLY A 54 6.46 0.20 12.07
CA GLY A 54 6.70 0.99 10.85
C GLY A 54 8.02 1.76 10.89
N PRO A 55 8.26 2.62 11.90
CA PRO A 55 9.53 3.34 12.05
C PRO A 55 10.75 2.43 12.28
N LEU A 56 10.59 1.30 12.94
CA LEU A 56 11.66 0.31 13.11
C LEU A 56 12.05 -0.30 11.75
N CYS A 57 11.07 -0.79 11.00
CA CYS A 57 11.28 -1.36 9.67
C CYS A 57 11.93 -0.35 8.71
N ALA A 58 11.47 0.92 8.74
CA ALA A 58 12.00 1.99 7.89
C ALA A 58 13.51 2.24 8.04
N ARG A 59 14.12 1.84 9.17
CA ARG A 59 15.55 2.01 9.45
C ARG A 59 16.41 0.86 8.96
N LEU A 60 15.80 -0.18 8.42
CA LEU A 60 16.58 -1.28 7.83
C LEU A 60 17.26 -0.83 6.54
N PRO A 61 18.44 -1.38 6.23
CA PRO A 61 19.22 -0.95 5.08
C PRO A 61 18.54 -1.26 3.74
N GLY A 62 18.88 -0.51 2.71
CA GLY A 62 18.52 -0.79 1.32
C GLY A 62 17.14 -0.29 0.89
N ILE A 63 16.28 0.14 1.82
CA ILE A 63 14.92 0.57 1.50
C ILE A 63 14.96 1.93 0.76
N SER A 64 14.35 1.98 -0.42
CA SER A 64 14.14 3.22 -1.20
C SER A 64 12.69 3.74 -1.14
N TYR A 65 11.74 2.85 -0.84
CA TYR A 65 10.33 3.17 -0.64
C TYR A 65 9.73 2.26 0.44
N TYR A 66 8.94 2.84 1.34
CA TYR A 66 8.16 2.06 2.29
C TYR A 66 6.87 2.76 2.66
N ALA A 67 5.76 2.08 2.41
CA ALA A 67 4.43 2.52 2.84
C ALA A 67 3.62 1.37 3.42
N GLN A 68 2.76 1.68 4.40
CA GLN A 68 1.73 0.79 4.90
C GLN A 68 0.36 1.28 4.41
N HIS A 69 -0.46 0.33 3.96
CA HIS A 69 -1.85 0.52 3.62
C HIS A 69 -2.70 -0.24 4.63
N HIS A 70 -3.42 0.45 5.49
CA HIS A 70 -4.30 -0.17 6.47
C HIS A 70 -5.66 -0.43 5.84
N PHE A 71 -6.16 -1.66 5.97
CA PHE A 71 -7.43 -2.06 5.37
C PHE A 71 -8.57 -1.98 6.38
N SER A 72 -9.77 -1.63 5.90
CA SER A 72 -10.98 -1.73 6.69
C SER A 72 -11.39 -3.18 6.87
N ARG A 73 -11.88 -3.53 8.05
CA ARG A 73 -12.54 -4.83 8.32
C ARG A 73 -14.05 -4.79 8.14
N ASP A 74 -14.63 -3.60 8.15
CA ASP A 74 -16.09 -3.44 8.25
C ASP A 74 -16.81 -3.50 6.90
N HIS A 75 -16.05 -3.68 5.78
CA HIS A 75 -16.65 -3.69 4.48
C HIS A 75 -16.28 -4.94 3.72
N TRP A 76 -16.93 -5.94 4.07
CA TRP A 76 -17.05 -7.16 3.30
C TRP A 76 -18.12 -7.05 2.19
N ALA A 77 -18.78 -5.92 2.06
CA ALA A 77 -19.71 -5.62 0.98
C ALA A 77 -18.98 -5.39 -0.35
N ASN A 78 -19.63 -5.69 -1.43
CA ASN A 78 -19.18 -5.58 -2.82
C ASN A 78 -18.53 -4.23 -3.14
N LEU A 79 -17.28 -4.06 -2.80
CA LEU A 79 -16.52 -2.86 -3.13
C LEU A 79 -16.16 -2.79 -4.61
N TRP A 80 -16.08 -3.94 -5.25
CA TRP A 80 -15.79 -4.06 -6.67
C TRP A 80 -16.79 -4.99 -7.33
N PRO A 81 -17.43 -4.59 -8.46
CA PRO A 81 -18.37 -5.44 -9.17
C PRO A 81 -17.69 -6.68 -9.70
N LEU A 82 -18.30 -7.83 -9.48
CA LEU A 82 -17.80 -9.11 -9.99
C LEU A 82 -18.60 -9.51 -11.22
N PRO A 83 -17.93 -9.91 -12.33
CA PRO A 83 -18.58 -10.54 -13.46
C PRO A 83 -19.20 -11.89 -13.07
N ASP A 84 -20.20 -12.34 -13.84
CA ASP A 84 -20.78 -13.65 -13.65
C ASP A 84 -19.72 -14.75 -13.71
N GLY A 85 -19.79 -15.69 -12.75
CA GLY A 85 -18.84 -16.79 -12.65
C GLY A 85 -17.52 -16.48 -11.92
N VAL A 86 -17.21 -15.21 -11.66
CA VAL A 86 -16.03 -14.81 -10.89
C VAL A 86 -16.34 -14.87 -9.40
N ARG A 87 -15.52 -15.58 -8.63
CA ARG A 87 -15.72 -15.77 -7.18
C ARG A 87 -15.10 -14.62 -6.39
N ARG A 88 -15.64 -14.37 -5.22
CA ARG A 88 -14.92 -13.58 -4.21
C ARG A 88 -13.86 -14.43 -3.54
N MET A 89 -12.66 -13.87 -3.32
CA MET A 89 -11.65 -14.50 -2.47
C MET A 89 -12.14 -14.53 -1.02
N ASP A 90 -12.07 -15.70 -0.40
CA ASP A 90 -12.38 -15.88 1.03
C ASP A 90 -11.10 -15.62 1.85
N VAL A 91 -10.80 -14.34 2.07
CA VAL A 91 -9.63 -13.92 2.82
C VAL A 91 -9.90 -12.61 3.58
N VAL A 92 -9.45 -12.57 4.82
CA VAL A 92 -9.46 -11.36 5.64
C VAL A 92 -8.03 -10.86 5.78
N LEU A 93 -7.81 -9.60 5.45
CA LEU A 93 -6.53 -8.91 5.61
C LEU A 93 -6.75 -7.60 6.36
N ASP A 94 -5.76 -7.23 7.18
CA ASP A 94 -5.77 -5.97 7.92
C ASP A 94 -4.95 -4.87 7.24
N GLY A 95 -4.13 -5.24 6.27
CA GLY A 95 -3.37 -4.28 5.50
C GLY A 95 -2.33 -4.91 4.59
N ALA A 96 -1.64 -4.02 3.89
CA ALA A 96 -0.48 -4.35 3.07
C ALA A 96 0.68 -3.40 3.37
N ALA A 97 1.92 -3.91 3.33
CA ALA A 97 3.13 -3.13 3.34
C ALA A 97 3.83 -3.26 1.99
N GLU A 98 4.21 -2.13 1.41
CA GLU A 98 5.07 -2.08 0.23
C GLU A 98 6.46 -1.65 0.66
N ILE A 99 7.46 -2.51 0.42
CA ILE A 99 8.86 -2.22 0.69
C ILE A 99 9.61 -2.30 -0.63
N GLY A 100 10.04 -1.16 -1.14
CA GLY A 100 10.69 -1.01 -2.43
C GLY A 100 12.19 -0.75 -2.30
N PHE A 101 12.94 -1.25 -3.28
CA PHE A 101 14.39 -1.18 -3.34
C PHE A 101 14.84 -0.63 -4.69
N ALA A 102 15.95 0.07 -4.71
CA ALA A 102 16.54 0.57 -5.96
C ALA A 102 17.15 -0.56 -6.80
N ASP A 103 17.60 -1.64 -6.14
CA ASP A 103 18.22 -2.80 -6.76
C ASP A 103 18.12 -4.04 -5.88
N ILE A 104 18.62 -5.17 -6.39
CA ILE A 104 18.59 -6.46 -5.71
C ILE A 104 19.56 -6.50 -4.51
N ASP A 105 20.61 -5.68 -4.51
CA ASP A 105 21.57 -5.61 -3.40
C ASP A 105 20.92 -4.94 -2.19
N GLY A 106 20.17 -3.88 -2.39
CA GLY A 106 19.34 -3.25 -1.36
C GLY A 106 18.31 -4.23 -0.78
N MET A 107 17.63 -4.98 -1.63
CA MET A 107 16.67 -6.02 -1.20
C MET A 107 17.37 -7.13 -0.38
N SER A 108 18.55 -7.57 -0.82
CA SER A 108 19.36 -8.56 -0.09
C SER A 108 19.85 -8.04 1.25
N GLY A 109 20.28 -6.77 1.31
CA GLY A 109 20.68 -6.10 2.56
C GLY A 109 19.52 -6.04 3.57
N TYR A 110 18.33 -5.66 3.11
CA TYR A 110 17.12 -5.68 3.91
C TYR A 110 16.81 -7.08 4.43
N ALA A 111 16.81 -8.10 3.57
CA ALA A 111 16.49 -9.47 3.95
C ALA A 111 17.43 -10.00 5.04
N LYS A 112 18.72 -9.66 5.00
CA LYS A 112 19.70 -10.02 6.04
C LYS A 112 19.46 -9.32 7.36
N ALA A 113 18.94 -8.09 7.34
CA ALA A 113 18.68 -7.29 8.54
C ALA A 113 17.29 -7.52 9.14
N SER A 114 16.31 -7.97 8.34
CA SER A 114 14.91 -8.13 8.73
C SER A 114 14.63 -9.05 9.92
N PRO A 115 15.47 -10.03 10.29
CA PRO A 115 15.23 -10.86 11.48
C PRO A 115 15.03 -10.06 12.78
N VAL A 116 15.54 -8.82 12.88
CA VAL A 116 15.28 -7.95 14.03
C VAL A 116 13.80 -7.64 14.23
N LEU A 117 12.99 -7.74 13.17
CA LEU A 117 11.54 -7.49 13.22
C LEU A 117 10.75 -8.71 13.72
N PHE A 118 11.33 -9.91 13.74
CA PHE A 118 10.57 -11.14 13.96
C PHE A 118 9.95 -11.22 15.36
N ALA A 119 10.59 -10.61 16.37
CA ALA A 119 10.03 -10.57 17.71
C ALA A 119 8.71 -9.78 17.75
N ASP A 120 8.68 -8.62 17.09
CA ASP A 120 7.48 -7.79 17.01
C ASP A 120 6.40 -8.44 16.14
N VAL A 121 6.80 -9.00 15.01
CA VAL A 121 5.90 -9.69 14.07
C VAL A 121 5.14 -10.83 14.76
N PHE A 122 5.82 -11.59 15.63
CA PHE A 122 5.22 -12.67 16.39
C PHE A 122 4.07 -12.21 17.32
N HIS A 123 4.18 -11.01 17.88
CA HIS A 123 3.16 -10.44 18.78
C HIS A 123 2.03 -9.72 18.03
N LEU A 124 2.23 -9.44 16.75
CA LEU A 124 1.34 -8.57 15.99
C LEU A 124 0.51 -9.29 14.94
N PHE A 125 1.12 -10.25 14.23
CA PHE A 125 0.50 -10.92 13.08
C PHE A 125 0.32 -12.42 13.31
N GLU A 126 -0.87 -12.94 12.99
CA GLU A 126 -1.09 -14.37 12.87
C GLU A 126 -0.80 -14.87 11.46
N HIS A 127 -0.91 -13.99 10.44
CA HIS A 127 -0.64 -14.34 9.06
C HIS A 127 0.11 -13.20 8.36
N ILE A 128 1.18 -13.54 7.67
CA ILE A 128 2.00 -12.61 6.89
C ILE A 128 2.53 -13.31 5.65
N VAL A 129 2.24 -12.73 4.49
CA VAL A 129 2.69 -13.23 3.18
C VAL A 129 3.35 -12.09 2.43
N ALA A 130 4.58 -12.28 2.01
CA ALA A 130 5.32 -11.32 1.21
C ALA A 130 5.45 -11.83 -0.23
N TYR A 131 4.76 -11.18 -1.14
CA TYR A 131 4.89 -11.42 -2.57
C TYR A 131 6.08 -10.65 -3.13
N ASN A 132 6.92 -11.34 -3.89
CA ASN A 132 8.11 -10.76 -4.49
C ASN A 132 7.81 -10.17 -5.88
N LEU A 133 8.22 -8.92 -6.11
CA LEU A 133 8.12 -8.22 -7.38
C LEU A 133 9.52 -7.84 -7.87
N PRO A 134 10.22 -8.71 -8.60
CA PRO A 134 11.62 -8.45 -9.01
C PRO A 134 11.75 -7.33 -10.04
N ARG A 135 10.64 -6.82 -10.59
CA ARG A 135 10.59 -5.69 -11.52
C ARG A 135 9.85 -4.48 -10.94
N GLY A 136 9.55 -4.50 -9.63
CA GLY A 136 8.75 -3.44 -8.98
C GLY A 136 7.28 -3.47 -9.37
N ALA A 137 6.61 -2.35 -9.14
CA ALA A 137 5.22 -2.12 -9.54
C ALA A 137 5.17 -1.04 -10.63
N ASP A 138 4.24 -1.18 -11.58
CA ASP A 138 4.01 -0.18 -12.63
C ASP A 138 3.01 0.86 -12.12
N THR A 139 3.44 2.11 -11.94
CA THR A 139 2.55 3.23 -11.64
C THR A 139 2.03 3.81 -12.95
N LEU A 140 0.77 3.52 -13.30
CA LEU A 140 0.18 3.93 -14.58
C LEU A 140 -0.44 5.34 -14.52
N VAL A 141 -0.93 5.75 -13.36
CA VAL A 141 -1.38 7.11 -13.06
C VAL A 141 -1.20 7.40 -11.59
N ASP A 142 -0.73 8.60 -11.28
CA ASP A 142 -0.61 9.11 -9.91
C ASP A 142 -0.93 10.62 -9.88
N ARG A 143 -2.19 10.93 -9.58
CA ARG A 143 -2.69 12.31 -9.43
C ARG A 143 -2.92 12.66 -7.96
N GLU A 144 -2.25 11.96 -7.07
CA GLU A 144 -2.27 12.19 -5.63
C GLU A 144 -1.34 13.38 -5.31
N PRO A 145 -1.88 14.52 -4.81
CA PRO A 145 -1.07 15.72 -4.56
C PRO A 145 -0.03 15.51 -3.47
N ASP A 146 -0.40 14.77 -2.42
CA ASP A 146 0.51 14.42 -1.33
C ASP A 146 1.38 13.24 -1.73
N GLY A 147 2.66 13.50 -1.94
CA GLY A 147 3.64 12.45 -2.24
C GLY A 147 4.04 11.64 -1.02
N ILE A 148 3.69 12.06 0.20
CA ILE A 148 4.08 11.42 1.48
C ILE A 148 2.82 11.31 2.36
N PRO A 149 1.78 10.54 1.96
CA PRO A 149 0.59 10.37 2.76
C PRO A 149 0.94 9.83 4.14
N ASN A 150 0.34 10.41 5.18
CA ASN A 150 0.54 10.00 6.57
C ASN A 150 -0.74 10.20 7.38
N GLY A 151 -1.71 9.34 7.20
CA GLY A 151 -2.99 9.44 7.88
C GLY A 151 -4.13 8.74 7.17
N PRO A 152 -5.39 9.11 7.48
CA PRO A 152 -6.56 8.64 6.75
C PRO A 152 -6.41 8.87 5.26
N ASP A 153 -6.79 7.89 4.45
CA ASP A 153 -6.67 8.00 3.01
C ASP A 153 -7.56 9.13 2.46
N GLN A 154 -7.00 9.97 1.63
CA GLN A 154 -7.71 11.07 0.96
C GLN A 154 -8.43 10.61 -0.31
N LEU A 155 -8.14 9.40 -0.78
CA LEU A 155 -8.79 8.76 -1.89
C LEU A 155 -9.73 7.65 -1.40
N HIS A 156 -10.74 7.34 -2.17
CA HIS A 156 -11.42 6.05 -2.07
C HIS A 156 -10.55 5.03 -2.81
N ARG A 157 -9.66 4.38 -2.08
CA ARG A 157 -8.63 3.50 -2.61
C ARG A 157 -8.93 2.05 -2.29
N LEU A 158 -8.77 1.20 -3.29
CA LEU A 158 -8.91 -0.24 -3.17
C LEU A 158 -7.61 -0.92 -3.58
N HIS A 159 -7.25 -1.98 -2.86
CA HIS A 159 -6.35 -3.02 -3.37
C HIS A 159 -7.21 -4.17 -3.89
N LEU A 160 -7.11 -4.46 -5.18
CA LEU A 160 -7.78 -5.57 -5.84
C LEU A 160 -6.78 -6.70 -6.04
N HIS A 161 -6.98 -7.79 -5.34
CA HIS A 161 -6.25 -9.04 -5.57
C HIS A 161 -7.00 -9.85 -6.61
N LEU A 162 -6.36 -10.19 -7.70
CA LEU A 162 -6.96 -10.75 -8.89
C LEU A 162 -6.26 -12.07 -9.20
N ASN A 163 -7.03 -13.15 -9.34
CA ASN A 163 -6.53 -14.45 -9.75
C ASN A 163 -7.19 -14.87 -11.05
N GLY A 164 -6.37 -15.23 -12.05
CA GLY A 164 -6.82 -15.71 -13.35
C GLY A 164 -6.80 -17.24 -13.48
N GLY A 165 -6.56 -17.98 -12.38
CA GLY A 165 -6.38 -19.40 -12.44
C GLY A 165 -5.08 -19.80 -13.17
N SER A 166 -5.04 -21.03 -13.71
CA SER A 166 -3.87 -21.56 -14.43
C SER A 166 -3.83 -21.18 -15.92
N GLY A 167 -4.64 -20.22 -16.36
CA GLY A 167 -4.76 -19.82 -17.76
C GLY A 167 -3.56 -19.00 -18.25
N GLU A 168 -2.94 -19.44 -19.34
CA GLU A 168 -2.02 -18.60 -20.09
C GLU A 168 -2.77 -17.35 -20.60
N GLY A 169 -2.18 -16.16 -20.44
CA GLY A 169 -2.80 -14.92 -20.90
C GLY A 169 -3.36 -14.02 -19.81
N PHE A 170 -3.52 -14.48 -18.57
CA PHE A 170 -3.99 -13.63 -17.45
C PHE A 170 -3.12 -12.38 -17.24
N ARG A 171 -1.81 -12.53 -17.12
CA ARG A 171 -0.90 -11.40 -16.86
C ARG A 171 -0.82 -10.38 -18.00
N PRO A 172 -0.71 -10.77 -19.29
CA PRO A 172 -0.83 -9.82 -20.40
C PRO A 172 -2.17 -9.11 -20.44
N TRP A 173 -3.27 -9.84 -20.27
CA TRP A 173 -4.61 -9.25 -20.19
C TRP A 173 -4.72 -8.25 -19.02
N LEU A 174 -4.26 -8.62 -17.83
CA LEU A 174 -4.31 -7.75 -16.66
C LEU A 174 -3.52 -6.46 -16.87
N SER A 175 -2.37 -6.53 -17.55
CA SER A 175 -1.58 -5.35 -17.90
C SER A 175 -2.31 -4.41 -18.84
N GLU A 176 -3.03 -4.96 -19.82
CA GLU A 176 -3.84 -4.16 -20.74
C GLU A 176 -5.07 -3.58 -20.07
N TRP A 177 -5.77 -4.38 -19.28
CA TRP A 177 -6.93 -3.91 -18.53
C TRP A 177 -6.55 -2.79 -17.54
N ALA A 178 -5.41 -2.92 -16.84
CA ALA A 178 -4.92 -1.86 -15.96
C ALA A 178 -4.67 -0.55 -16.72
N ARG A 179 -4.12 -0.59 -17.95
CA ARG A 179 -3.95 0.61 -18.78
C ARG A 179 -5.29 1.21 -19.19
N GLN A 180 -6.28 0.39 -19.54
CA GLN A 180 -7.64 0.87 -19.83
C GLN A 180 -8.25 1.57 -18.62
N LEU A 181 -8.16 0.97 -17.41
CA LEU A 181 -8.63 1.59 -16.18
C LEU A 181 -7.91 2.93 -15.91
N ALA A 182 -6.59 2.96 -16.09
CA ALA A 182 -5.77 4.16 -15.85
C ALA A 182 -6.11 5.32 -16.80
N SER A 183 -6.62 5.03 -18.00
CA SER A 183 -7.01 6.05 -18.98
C SER A 183 -8.28 6.81 -18.58
N ALA A 184 -9.08 6.27 -17.64
CA ALA A 184 -10.31 6.89 -17.21
C ALA A 184 -10.04 8.14 -16.34
N PRO A 185 -10.66 9.30 -16.64
CA PRO A 185 -10.45 10.54 -15.87
C PRO A 185 -10.83 10.44 -14.38
N ALA A 186 -11.74 9.52 -14.05
CA ALA A 186 -12.19 9.26 -12.69
C ALA A 186 -11.08 8.63 -11.82
N VAL A 187 -10.12 7.92 -12.43
CA VAL A 187 -9.04 7.23 -11.73
C VAL A 187 -7.94 8.23 -11.39
N ARG A 188 -7.67 8.38 -10.11
CA ARG A 188 -6.65 9.27 -9.56
C ARG A 188 -5.33 8.59 -9.28
N LYS A 189 -5.39 7.32 -8.92
CA LYS A 189 -4.23 6.47 -8.65
C LYS A 189 -4.45 5.11 -9.28
N LEU A 190 -3.46 4.58 -9.96
CA LEU A 190 -3.44 3.18 -10.36
C LEU A 190 -2.01 2.66 -10.41
N ARG A 191 -1.75 1.63 -9.61
CA ARG A 191 -0.51 0.86 -9.64
C ARG A 191 -0.82 -0.59 -9.90
N LEU A 192 -0.07 -1.19 -10.80
CA LEU A 192 -0.14 -2.60 -11.14
C LEU A 192 1.04 -3.35 -10.54
N HIS A 193 0.74 -4.37 -9.76
CA HIS A 193 1.70 -5.29 -9.17
C HIS A 193 1.54 -6.66 -9.83
N LEU A 194 2.61 -7.18 -10.41
CA LEU A 194 2.68 -8.52 -11.01
C LEU A 194 3.73 -9.35 -10.27
N PRO A 195 3.42 -9.82 -9.06
CA PRO A 195 4.36 -10.62 -8.27
C PRO A 195 4.71 -11.94 -8.94
N GLU A 196 5.84 -12.51 -8.57
CA GLU A 196 6.13 -13.91 -8.84
C GLU A 196 5.12 -14.82 -8.15
N GLN A 197 4.93 -16.02 -8.69
CA GLN A 197 4.08 -17.02 -8.04
C GLN A 197 4.60 -17.31 -6.63
N TYR A 198 3.70 -17.26 -5.65
CA TYR A 198 4.06 -17.53 -4.27
C TYR A 198 4.29 -19.02 -4.04
N ASP A 199 5.40 -19.35 -3.40
CA ASP A 199 5.75 -20.71 -3.02
C ASP A 199 5.52 -20.93 -1.52
N ASN A 200 4.51 -21.74 -1.18
CA ASN A 200 4.23 -22.13 0.20
C ASN A 200 5.37 -22.94 0.85
N ALA A 201 6.27 -23.53 0.05
CA ALA A 201 7.43 -24.28 0.53
C ALA A 201 8.70 -23.43 0.63
N HIS A 202 8.61 -22.10 0.44
CA HIS A 202 9.76 -21.20 0.48
C HIS A 202 10.54 -21.37 1.80
N PRO A 203 11.86 -21.59 1.75
CA PRO A 203 12.67 -21.91 2.94
C PRO A 203 12.87 -20.73 3.89
N ALA A 204 12.60 -19.51 3.44
CA ALA A 204 12.76 -18.28 4.23
C ALA A 204 11.46 -17.46 4.21
N PRO A 205 10.43 -17.88 4.99
CA PRO A 205 9.20 -17.12 5.09
C PRO A 205 9.47 -15.73 5.70
N PRO A 206 8.58 -14.74 5.46
CA PRO A 206 8.75 -13.39 5.98
C PRO A 206 8.70 -13.31 7.51
N SER A 207 8.17 -14.34 8.16
CA SER A 207 8.26 -14.55 9.60
C SER A 207 8.25 -16.05 9.91
N PRO A 208 9.25 -16.57 10.64
CA PRO A 208 9.34 -17.99 10.94
C PRO A 208 8.24 -18.49 11.90
N HIS A 209 7.51 -17.60 12.56
CA HIS A 209 6.49 -17.92 13.56
C HIS A 209 5.07 -17.59 13.13
N GLY A 210 4.90 -16.86 12.01
CA GLY A 210 3.60 -16.53 11.45
C GLY A 210 3.15 -17.55 10.42
N ASP A 211 1.82 -17.72 10.27
CA ASP A 211 1.28 -18.45 9.14
C ASP A 211 1.59 -17.66 7.84
N HIS A 212 2.24 -18.33 6.90
CA HIS A 212 2.60 -17.78 5.59
C HIS A 212 2.03 -18.63 4.44
N GLN A 213 1.12 -19.52 4.75
CA GLN A 213 0.48 -20.36 3.73
C GLN A 213 -0.64 -19.60 3.04
N VAL A 214 -0.74 -19.73 1.74
CA VAL A 214 -1.82 -19.18 0.94
C VAL A 214 -2.61 -20.28 0.24
N SER A 215 -3.91 -20.04 0.03
CA SER A 215 -4.76 -20.89 -0.81
C SER A 215 -4.30 -20.84 -2.27
N GLU A 216 -4.69 -21.84 -3.06
CA GLU A 216 -4.28 -21.95 -4.47
C GLU A 216 -4.63 -20.70 -5.30
N ASP A 217 -5.79 -20.09 -5.04
CA ASP A 217 -6.22 -18.86 -5.72
C ASP A 217 -5.49 -17.60 -5.30
N ARG A 218 -4.55 -17.71 -4.34
CA ARG A 218 -3.69 -16.64 -3.89
C ARG A 218 -2.21 -16.85 -4.20
N LYS A 219 -1.84 -18.00 -4.78
CA LYS A 219 -0.45 -18.26 -5.16
C LYS A 219 -0.02 -17.47 -6.38
N ASP A 220 -0.88 -17.35 -7.39
CA ASP A 220 -0.62 -16.57 -8.60
C ASP A 220 -1.66 -15.47 -8.75
N ILE A 221 -1.33 -14.30 -8.22
CA ILE A 221 -2.20 -13.13 -8.25
C ILE A 221 -1.54 -11.96 -8.99
N GLY A 222 -2.39 -11.09 -9.53
CA GLY A 222 -2.03 -9.71 -9.79
C GLY A 222 -2.70 -8.80 -8.78
N VAL A 223 -2.11 -7.66 -8.47
CA VAL A 223 -2.73 -6.67 -7.58
C VAL A 223 -2.84 -5.34 -8.31
N ILE A 224 -4.03 -4.75 -8.28
CA ILE A 224 -4.26 -3.37 -8.71
C ILE A 224 -4.57 -2.53 -7.46
N GLU A 225 -3.70 -1.56 -7.17
CA GLU A 225 -4.06 -0.42 -6.33
C GLU A 225 -4.79 0.59 -7.20
N ILE A 226 -6.05 0.90 -6.91
CA ILE A 226 -6.85 1.88 -7.65
C ILE A 226 -7.50 2.88 -6.70
N GLY A 227 -7.39 4.16 -7.01
CA GLY A 227 -7.90 5.26 -6.18
C GLY A 227 -8.78 6.23 -6.95
N PHE A 228 -9.87 6.65 -6.33
CA PHE A 228 -10.86 7.60 -6.83
C PHE A 228 -10.97 8.79 -5.88
N ALA A 229 -11.52 9.92 -6.34
CA ALA A 229 -11.74 11.08 -5.48
C ALA A 229 -12.73 10.81 -4.33
N SER A 230 -13.66 9.87 -4.52
CA SER A 230 -14.66 9.47 -3.51
C SER A 230 -15.28 8.12 -3.83
N ALA A 231 -16.00 7.53 -2.88
CA ALA A 231 -16.81 6.33 -3.09
C ALA A 231 -17.91 6.53 -4.15
N LEU A 232 -18.47 7.75 -4.25
CA LEU A 232 -19.45 8.07 -5.29
C LEU A 232 -18.80 8.02 -6.68
N THR A 233 -17.62 8.63 -6.83
CA THR A 233 -16.87 8.62 -8.10
C THR A 233 -16.50 7.19 -8.52
N ALA A 234 -16.12 6.34 -7.56
CA ALA A 234 -15.82 4.92 -7.81
C ALA A 234 -17.07 4.17 -8.32
N ARG A 235 -18.25 4.43 -7.71
CA ARG A 235 -19.51 3.83 -8.14
C ARG A 235 -19.90 4.28 -9.55
N GLU A 236 -19.89 5.58 -9.81
CA GLU A 236 -20.19 6.16 -11.12
C GLU A 236 -19.27 5.60 -12.20
N PHE A 237 -17.97 5.41 -11.88
CA PHE A 237 -17.03 4.76 -12.77
C PHE A 237 -17.43 3.32 -13.09
N CYS A 238 -17.76 2.50 -12.08
CA CYS A 238 -18.20 1.12 -12.28
C CYS A 238 -19.54 1.01 -13.03
N GLU A 239 -20.38 2.05 -13.00
CA GLU A 239 -21.62 2.13 -13.74
C GLU A 239 -21.45 2.70 -15.16
N SER A 240 -20.28 3.22 -15.50
CA SER A 240 -20.00 3.82 -16.82
C SER A 240 -19.99 2.77 -17.93
N GLU A 241 -20.32 3.20 -19.15
CA GLU A 241 -20.21 2.34 -20.34
C GLU A 241 -18.80 1.81 -20.56
N THR A 242 -17.79 2.65 -20.30
CA THR A 242 -16.38 2.31 -20.43
C THR A 242 -16.00 1.12 -19.53
N TYR A 243 -16.42 1.13 -18.28
CA TYR A 243 -16.15 0.01 -17.37
C TYR A 243 -16.98 -1.23 -17.74
N ARG A 244 -18.29 -1.04 -18.01
CA ARG A 244 -19.21 -2.15 -18.37
C ARG A 244 -18.75 -2.91 -19.61
N ALA A 245 -18.16 -2.23 -20.58
CA ALA A 245 -17.62 -2.87 -21.77
C ALA A 245 -16.48 -3.87 -21.47
N THR A 246 -15.85 -3.79 -20.28
CA THR A 246 -14.78 -4.71 -19.88
C THR A 246 -15.27 -5.94 -19.10
N ILE A 247 -16.56 -5.97 -18.68
CA ILE A 247 -17.07 -7.00 -17.75
C ILE A 247 -17.01 -8.41 -18.37
N GLU A 248 -17.41 -8.55 -19.63
CA GLU A 248 -17.37 -9.85 -20.32
C GLU A 248 -15.95 -10.38 -20.42
N ASP A 249 -15.00 -9.50 -20.72
CA ASP A 249 -13.59 -9.85 -20.82
C ASP A 249 -12.97 -10.19 -19.47
N GLN A 250 -13.35 -9.47 -18.40
CA GLN A 250 -13.00 -9.84 -17.03
C GLN A 250 -13.50 -11.24 -16.68
N GLY A 251 -14.76 -11.60 -17.05
CA GLY A 251 -15.33 -12.92 -16.80
C GLY A 251 -14.59 -14.05 -17.51
N ARG A 252 -13.88 -13.77 -18.60
CA ARG A 252 -13.04 -14.77 -19.31
C ARG A 252 -11.69 -14.99 -18.67
N HIS A 253 -11.15 -13.99 -17.98
CA HIS A 253 -9.77 -13.99 -17.49
C HIS A 253 -9.66 -14.09 -15.97
N LEU A 254 -10.73 -13.83 -15.21
CA LEU A 254 -10.73 -13.87 -13.75
C LEU A 254 -11.45 -15.11 -13.22
N CYS A 255 -10.85 -15.75 -12.23
CA CYS A 255 -11.46 -16.81 -11.43
C CYS A 255 -11.92 -16.29 -10.07
N SER A 256 -11.14 -15.40 -9.45
CA SER A 256 -11.51 -14.82 -8.15
C SER A 256 -10.92 -13.42 -7.96
N VAL A 257 -11.62 -12.62 -7.14
CA VAL A 257 -11.24 -11.24 -6.79
C VAL A 257 -11.41 -11.02 -5.29
N GLY A 258 -10.37 -10.46 -4.65
CA GLY A 258 -10.43 -9.87 -3.32
C GLY A 258 -10.35 -8.34 -3.43
N ALA A 259 -11.26 -7.60 -2.82
CA ALA A 259 -11.22 -6.14 -2.81
C ALA A 259 -11.09 -5.62 -1.38
N PHE A 260 -10.07 -4.81 -1.12
CA PHE A 260 -9.74 -4.29 0.22
C PHE A 260 -9.73 -2.77 0.19
N LEU A 261 -10.62 -2.15 1.00
CA LEU A 261 -10.66 -0.70 1.16
C LEU A 261 -9.53 -0.22 2.05
N VAL A 262 -8.73 0.71 1.53
CA VAL A 262 -7.69 1.38 2.31
C VAL A 262 -8.33 2.48 3.16
N THR A 263 -8.07 2.46 4.46
CA THR A 263 -8.54 3.47 5.42
C THR A 263 -7.46 4.46 5.80
N GLY A 264 -6.19 4.09 5.64
CA GLY A 264 -5.06 4.96 5.91
C GLY A 264 -3.82 4.52 5.16
N VAL A 265 -3.00 5.50 4.77
CA VAL A 265 -1.71 5.30 4.11
C VAL A 265 -0.63 6.01 4.93
N TYR A 266 0.44 5.30 5.23
CA TYR A 266 1.53 5.79 6.06
C TYR A 266 2.86 5.55 5.36
N THR A 267 3.50 6.62 4.90
CA THR A 267 4.75 6.57 4.14
C THR A 267 5.95 6.85 5.05
N TYR A 268 6.82 5.88 5.20
CA TYR A 268 8.00 5.95 6.09
C TYR A 268 9.30 6.25 5.35
N VAL A 269 9.42 5.77 4.12
CA VAL A 269 10.59 6.03 3.26
C VAL A 269 10.09 6.44 1.88
N ARG A 270 10.66 7.50 1.33
CA ARG A 270 10.44 7.91 -0.05
C ARG A 270 11.74 8.43 -0.67
N GLY A 271 12.06 7.92 -1.87
CA GLY A 271 13.29 8.30 -2.56
C GLY A 271 14.58 7.94 -1.79
N GLY A 272 14.54 6.88 -0.96
CA GLY A 272 15.66 6.46 -0.11
C GLY A 272 15.82 7.30 1.17
N LEU A 273 14.94 8.25 1.44
CA LEU A 273 14.99 9.11 2.61
C LEU A 273 13.88 8.77 3.60
N LEU A 274 14.20 8.78 4.88
CA LEU A 274 13.21 8.68 5.95
C LEU A 274 12.31 9.90 5.96
N THR A 275 10.99 9.67 5.95
CA THR A 275 10.00 10.72 6.19
C THR A 275 9.96 11.09 7.68
N THR A 276 9.17 12.12 8.03
CA THR A 276 8.94 12.43 9.45
C THR A 276 8.30 11.26 10.19
N ALA A 277 7.38 10.53 9.54
CA ALA A 277 6.78 9.31 10.10
C ALA A 277 7.82 8.18 10.25
N GLY A 278 8.72 8.03 9.29
CA GLY A 278 9.82 7.08 9.38
C GLY A 278 10.79 7.39 10.52
N LEU A 279 11.02 8.67 10.82
CA LEU A 279 11.90 9.10 11.92
C LEU A 279 11.25 9.03 13.31
N ARG A 280 9.96 9.38 13.41
CA ARG A 280 9.31 9.70 14.69
C ARG A 280 8.06 8.88 14.99
N GLY A 281 7.57 8.10 14.05
CA GLY A 281 6.23 7.52 14.05
C GLY A 281 5.20 8.46 13.41
N SER A 282 4.13 7.88 12.90
CA SER A 282 3.09 8.60 12.18
C SER A 282 2.35 9.62 13.07
N ARG A 283 2.04 9.23 14.30
CA ARG A 283 1.36 10.13 15.26
C ARG A 283 2.20 11.35 15.61
N ALA A 284 3.50 11.18 15.79
CA ALA A 284 4.41 12.30 16.05
C ALA A 284 4.54 13.21 14.80
N ALA A 285 4.59 12.62 13.61
CA ALA A 285 4.61 13.38 12.36
C ALA A 285 3.35 14.23 12.18
N GLU A 286 2.18 13.67 12.45
CA GLU A 286 0.89 14.39 12.43
C GLU A 286 0.88 15.60 13.38
N LEU A 287 1.37 15.43 14.62
CA LEU A 287 1.46 16.50 15.60
C LEU A 287 2.42 17.63 15.17
N ILE A 288 3.56 17.24 14.60
CA ILE A 288 4.56 18.19 14.07
C ILE A 288 3.95 19.04 12.94
N GLU A 289 3.20 18.41 12.05
CA GLU A 289 2.54 19.09 10.94
C GLU A 289 1.41 20.02 11.40
N LYS A 290 0.54 19.54 12.29
CA LYS A 290 -0.57 20.33 12.84
C LYS A 290 -0.12 21.60 13.56
N ILE A 291 1.02 21.56 14.24
CA ILE A 291 1.60 22.70 14.96
C ILE A 291 2.47 23.56 14.03
N GLY A 292 2.90 23.02 12.87
CA GLY A 292 3.84 23.69 11.99
C GLY A 292 5.28 23.72 12.54
N ALA A 293 5.66 22.74 13.37
CA ALA A 293 6.97 22.66 14.01
C ALA A 293 8.07 22.21 13.03
N VAL A 294 8.34 23.01 12.00
CA VAL A 294 9.28 22.70 10.90
C VAL A 294 10.71 22.42 11.37
N ASN A 295 11.11 22.94 12.55
CA ASN A 295 12.39 22.64 13.17
C ASN A 295 12.58 21.13 13.45
N GLN A 296 11.50 20.38 13.67
CA GLN A 296 11.54 18.92 13.89
C GLN A 296 11.93 18.13 12.64
N LYS A 297 11.86 18.75 11.47
CA LYS A 297 12.25 18.17 10.18
C LYS A 297 13.69 18.51 9.77
N ARG A 298 14.41 19.30 10.57
CA ARG A 298 15.80 19.68 10.29
C ARG A 298 16.77 18.52 10.53
N GLU A 299 17.82 18.48 9.74
CA GLU A 299 18.83 17.42 9.80
C GLU A 299 19.49 17.30 11.18
N GLU A 300 19.77 18.44 11.84
CA GLU A 300 20.37 18.46 13.17
C GLU A 300 19.47 17.75 14.21
N VAL A 301 18.15 17.93 14.11
CA VAL A 301 17.20 17.27 15.02
C VAL A 301 17.08 15.77 14.67
N ALA A 302 17.01 15.44 13.38
CA ALA A 302 17.01 14.04 12.94
C ALA A 302 18.25 13.27 13.43
N HIS A 303 19.42 13.92 13.39
CA HIS A 303 20.70 13.35 13.87
C HIS A 303 20.68 13.00 15.37
N LEU A 304 20.03 13.81 16.21
CA LEU A 304 19.90 13.54 17.65
C LEU A 304 19.14 12.25 17.94
N PHE A 305 18.20 11.86 17.09
CA PHE A 305 17.46 10.59 17.21
C PHE A 305 18.27 9.38 16.72
N ALA A 306 19.22 9.60 15.84
CA ALA A 306 20.06 8.54 15.29
C ALA A 306 21.23 8.19 16.21
N GLN A 307 21.78 9.17 16.94
CA GLN A 307 23.02 9.01 17.70
C GLN A 307 22.83 8.66 19.17
N GLY A 308 21.63 8.83 19.75
CA GLY A 308 21.41 8.69 21.17
C GLY A 308 22.14 9.76 22.00
N PRO A 309 22.06 9.71 23.34
CA PRO A 309 22.79 10.66 24.20
C PRO A 309 24.30 10.41 24.07
N HIS A 310 25.07 11.45 23.74
CA HIS A 310 26.52 11.39 23.80
C HIS A 310 26.96 10.97 25.20
N GLN A 311 27.52 9.77 25.33
CA GLN A 311 28.30 9.44 26.51
C GLN A 311 29.51 10.38 26.49
N GLN A 312 29.49 11.38 27.37
CA GLN A 312 30.72 12.12 27.70
C GLN A 312 31.68 11.10 28.28
N HIS A 313 32.64 10.67 27.48
CA HIS A 313 33.82 10.00 28.02
C HIS A 313 34.54 11.02 28.91
N HIS A 314 34.29 10.97 30.20
CA HIS A 314 35.20 11.56 31.18
C HIS A 314 36.52 10.78 31.06
N SER A 315 37.45 11.34 30.27
CA SER A 315 38.86 10.94 30.33
C SER A 315 39.35 11.33 31.72
N ASN A 316 39.56 10.35 32.58
CA ASN A 316 40.37 10.51 33.78
C ASN A 316 41.85 10.39 33.43
#